data_8992d046b02e962d9a042845541495af
#
_entry.id   8992d046b02e962d9a042845541495af
#
_cell.length_a   1.000
_cell.length_b   1.000
_cell.length_c   1.000
_cell.angle_alpha   90.00
_cell.angle_beta   90.00
_cell.angle_gamma   90.00
#
_symmetry.space_group_name_H-M   'P 1'
#
loop_
_entity.id
_entity.type
_entity.pdbx_description
1 polymer ?
#
loop_
_entity_poly.entity_id
_entity_poly.type
_entity_poly.pdbx_seq_one_letter_code
_entity_poly.pdbx_strand_id
1 'polypeptide(L)'
;MGIQCGIVGLPNVGKSTLFNALTQAGIQAENYPFCTIDPNVGVVPVPDPRLDKLAEIVKPQQVLPATVEFVDIAGLVAGASKGEGLGNKFLANIRETDAIAHVVRCFEDENVIHVAGRIHPLEDIDTINTELALADMESVDKALTRTAKVAKSGDKEARAKLEVLEKVKAHLDAGHPVRSLELTEDERKQLRDLHLLTIKPTLYIANVAEDGFDNNPHLEAVRELAAKEGAEVVPVCAAIEAELVALDAEDRAAFLDELGQDEPGLNRVIRAAYKLLGLQTYFTAGVKEVRAWTIRVGDTAPRAAAAIHTDFEKGFIRAEVTAYDDFIACNGEQGAKEAGKLRLEGKEYVVKDGDVMHFRFNV
;
A
#
# COMPACT_ATOMS: atom_id res chain seq x y z
N MET A 1 -8.88 -2.80 12.20
CA MET A 1 -8.99 -2.57 10.76
C MET A 1 -7.61 -2.78 10.16
N GLY A 2 -7.53 -3.54 9.08
CA GLY A 2 -6.30 -3.78 8.33
C GLY A 2 -5.78 -2.48 7.70
N ILE A 3 -4.54 -2.49 7.23
CA ILE A 3 -3.95 -1.38 6.50
C ILE A 3 -4.32 -1.57 5.03
N GLN A 4 -4.98 -0.58 4.44
CA GLN A 4 -5.66 -0.69 3.16
C GLN A 4 -5.10 0.26 2.10
N CYS A 5 -4.92 -0.26 0.87
CA CYS A 5 -4.61 0.51 -0.32
C CYS A 5 -5.86 0.60 -1.20
N GLY A 6 -6.37 1.81 -1.41
CA GLY A 6 -7.53 2.05 -2.29
C GLY A 6 -7.13 2.10 -3.75
N ILE A 7 -7.76 1.29 -4.60
CA ILE A 7 -7.55 1.33 -6.04
C ILE A 7 -8.55 2.31 -6.66
N VAL A 8 -8.05 3.35 -7.30
CA VAL A 8 -8.83 4.38 -7.97
C VAL A 8 -8.48 4.46 -9.45
N GLY A 9 -9.36 5.00 -10.24
CA GLY A 9 -9.14 5.24 -11.67
C GLY A 9 -10.42 5.67 -12.36
N LEU A 10 -10.30 6.33 -13.50
CA LEU A 10 -11.44 6.66 -14.35
C LEU A 10 -12.09 5.39 -14.93
N PRO A 11 -13.31 5.46 -15.42
CA PRO A 11 -13.92 4.35 -16.12
C PRO A 11 -13.07 3.88 -17.33
N ASN A 12 -13.06 2.58 -17.58
CA ASN A 12 -12.40 1.94 -18.74
C ASN A 12 -10.87 2.10 -18.80
N VAL A 13 -10.22 2.27 -17.65
CA VAL A 13 -8.74 2.27 -17.56
C VAL A 13 -8.14 0.89 -17.26
N GLY A 14 -8.99 -0.14 -17.06
CA GLY A 14 -8.57 -1.49 -16.69
C GLY A 14 -8.57 -1.75 -15.17
N LYS A 15 -9.14 -0.84 -14.37
CA LYS A 15 -9.18 -0.94 -12.90
C LYS A 15 -9.84 -2.24 -12.42
N SER A 16 -11.02 -2.58 -12.93
CA SER A 16 -11.75 -3.78 -12.51
C SER A 16 -11.05 -5.07 -12.94
N THR A 17 -10.42 -5.08 -14.13
CA THR A 17 -9.63 -6.22 -14.59
C THR A 17 -8.44 -6.45 -13.66
N LEU A 18 -7.74 -5.39 -13.28
CA LEU A 18 -6.61 -5.45 -12.36
C LEU A 18 -7.04 -5.90 -10.96
N PHE A 19 -8.13 -5.33 -10.42
CA PHE A 19 -8.63 -5.71 -9.10
C PHE A 19 -9.09 -7.18 -9.06
N ASN A 20 -9.77 -7.64 -10.10
CA ASN A 20 -10.19 -9.04 -10.21
C ASN A 20 -8.97 -9.98 -10.27
N ALA A 21 -7.93 -9.62 -11.02
CA ALA A 21 -6.70 -10.40 -11.09
C ALA A 21 -5.99 -10.44 -9.72
N LEU A 22 -5.90 -9.33 -9.00
CA LEU A 22 -5.37 -9.25 -7.63
C LEU A 22 -6.17 -10.13 -6.66
N THR A 23 -7.49 -10.05 -6.71
CA THR A 23 -8.39 -10.79 -5.81
C THR A 23 -8.33 -12.29 -6.10
N GLN A 24 -8.27 -12.69 -7.38
CA GLN A 24 -8.18 -14.08 -7.80
C GLN A 24 -6.84 -14.69 -7.39
N ALA A 25 -5.75 -13.95 -7.45
CA ALA A 25 -4.46 -14.34 -6.89
C ALA A 25 -4.53 -14.55 -5.36
N GLY A 26 -5.39 -13.79 -4.66
CA GLY A 26 -5.64 -13.93 -3.22
C GLY A 26 -6.52 -15.12 -2.84
N ILE A 27 -7.47 -15.54 -3.69
CA ILE A 27 -8.38 -16.67 -3.42
C ILE A 27 -7.62 -18.01 -3.34
N GLN A 28 -6.50 -18.15 -4.05
CA GLN A 28 -5.62 -19.31 -3.89
C GLN A 28 -4.99 -19.39 -2.48
N ALA A 29 -5.17 -18.37 -1.67
CA ALA A 29 -4.76 -18.27 -0.27
C ALA A 29 -5.91 -18.52 0.73
N GLU A 30 -6.97 -19.26 0.37
CA GLU A 30 -8.20 -19.52 1.17
C GLU A 30 -7.98 -20.13 2.57
N ASN A 31 -6.75 -20.39 2.95
CA ASN A 31 -6.41 -20.93 4.28
C ASN A 31 -6.13 -19.87 5.35
N TYR A 32 -6.43 -18.58 5.09
CA TYR A 32 -6.22 -17.55 6.08
C TYR A 32 -7.44 -17.40 7.00
N PRO A 33 -7.30 -17.68 8.30
CA PRO A 33 -8.33 -17.35 9.27
C PRO A 33 -8.46 -15.82 9.36
N PHE A 34 -9.69 -15.29 9.30
CA PHE A 34 -10.08 -13.88 9.47
C PHE A 34 -10.28 -13.02 8.19
N CYS A 35 -10.42 -13.60 7.00
CA CYS A 35 -10.89 -12.83 5.85
C CYS A 35 -12.40 -12.57 5.96
N THR A 36 -12.78 -11.32 6.20
CA THR A 36 -14.16 -10.86 5.98
C THR A 36 -14.41 -10.79 4.47
N ILE A 37 -15.48 -11.43 4.01
CA ILE A 37 -15.85 -11.40 2.59
C ILE A 37 -16.61 -10.08 2.34
N ASP A 38 -15.89 -9.01 2.08
CA ASP A 38 -16.44 -7.80 1.48
C ASP A 38 -16.16 -7.86 -0.02
N PRO A 39 -17.16 -7.75 -0.91
CA PRO A 39 -16.95 -7.87 -2.35
C PRO A 39 -16.02 -6.82 -2.96
N ASN A 40 -15.71 -5.77 -2.22
CA ASN A 40 -14.82 -4.70 -2.67
C ASN A 40 -13.45 -4.71 -1.98
N VAL A 41 -13.16 -5.71 -1.14
CA VAL A 41 -11.87 -5.85 -0.44
C VAL A 41 -11.18 -7.14 -0.85
N GLY A 42 -9.99 -7.02 -1.40
CA GLY A 42 -9.11 -8.15 -1.73
C GLY A 42 -7.95 -8.24 -0.75
N VAL A 43 -7.85 -9.37 -0.04
CA VAL A 43 -6.68 -9.69 0.79
C VAL A 43 -5.71 -10.50 -0.06
N VAL A 44 -4.51 -9.98 -0.25
CA VAL A 44 -3.54 -10.52 -1.21
C VAL A 44 -2.24 -10.86 -0.50
N PRO A 45 -1.66 -12.06 -0.71
CA PRO A 45 -0.37 -12.41 -0.16
C PRO A 45 0.74 -11.53 -0.76
N VAL A 46 1.68 -11.10 0.08
CA VAL A 46 2.86 -10.37 -0.36
C VAL A 46 3.90 -11.35 -0.85
N PRO A 47 4.31 -11.28 -2.13
CA PRO A 47 5.35 -12.14 -2.67
C PRO A 47 6.70 -11.84 -2.01
N ASP A 48 7.26 -12.84 -1.31
CA ASP A 48 8.54 -12.71 -0.64
C ASP A 48 9.33 -14.03 -0.76
N PRO A 49 10.36 -14.09 -1.62
CA PRO A 49 11.15 -15.30 -1.83
C PRO A 49 11.94 -15.73 -0.59
N ARG A 50 12.11 -14.84 0.40
CA ARG A 50 12.78 -15.16 1.67
C ARG A 50 11.98 -16.18 2.48
N LEU A 51 10.66 -16.13 2.38
CA LEU A 51 9.77 -17.04 3.09
C LEU A 51 9.99 -18.50 2.64
N ASP A 52 10.11 -18.71 1.32
CA ASP A 52 10.33 -20.05 0.75
C ASP A 52 11.71 -20.61 1.17
N LYS A 53 12.75 -19.77 1.14
CA LYS A 53 14.09 -20.18 1.59
C LYS A 53 14.16 -20.54 3.07
N LEU A 54 13.43 -19.81 3.92
CA LEU A 54 13.30 -20.16 5.33
C LEU A 54 12.59 -21.52 5.50
N ALA A 55 11.52 -21.76 4.71
CA ALA A 55 10.78 -23.01 4.73
C ALA A 55 11.62 -24.21 4.25
N GLU A 56 12.51 -24.04 3.28
CA GLU A 56 13.46 -25.08 2.83
C GLU A 56 14.39 -25.56 3.96
N ILE A 57 14.84 -24.64 4.81
CA ILE A 57 15.71 -24.94 5.95
C ILE A 57 14.92 -25.58 7.10
N VAL A 58 13.82 -24.95 7.49
CA VAL A 58 13.05 -25.32 8.69
C VAL A 58 12.15 -26.54 8.44
N LYS A 59 11.69 -26.72 7.20
CA LYS A 59 10.72 -27.76 6.77
C LYS A 59 9.47 -27.79 7.66
N PRO A 60 8.73 -26.68 7.72
CA PRO A 60 7.57 -26.53 8.60
C PRO A 60 6.36 -27.31 8.07
N GLN A 61 5.34 -27.47 8.93
CA GLN A 61 4.06 -28.04 8.52
C GLN A 61 3.25 -27.08 7.64
N GLN A 62 3.44 -25.76 7.83
CA GLN A 62 2.74 -24.71 7.08
C GLN A 62 3.64 -23.49 6.85
N VAL A 63 3.39 -22.78 5.72
CA VAL A 63 4.05 -21.54 5.34
C VAL A 63 2.98 -20.48 5.15
N LEU A 64 3.10 -19.35 5.85
CA LEU A 64 2.12 -18.27 5.85
C LEU A 64 2.78 -16.94 5.44
N PRO A 65 2.45 -16.39 4.25
CA PRO A 65 2.95 -15.09 3.83
C PRO A 65 2.31 -13.93 4.59
N ALA A 66 2.94 -12.76 4.53
CA ALA A 66 2.31 -11.50 4.88
C ALA A 66 1.20 -11.16 3.87
N THR A 67 0.25 -10.35 4.25
CA THR A 67 -0.85 -9.92 3.40
C THR A 67 -0.99 -8.41 3.37
N VAL A 68 -1.55 -7.90 2.27
CA VAL A 68 -1.97 -6.51 2.11
C VAL A 68 -3.41 -6.48 1.61
N GLU A 69 -4.18 -5.50 2.06
CA GLU A 69 -5.57 -5.33 1.64
C GLU A 69 -5.67 -4.27 0.55
N PHE A 70 -6.34 -4.63 -0.56
CA PHE A 70 -6.73 -3.70 -1.60
C PHE A 70 -8.24 -3.49 -1.57
N VAL A 71 -8.67 -2.23 -1.76
CA VAL A 71 -10.09 -1.86 -1.81
C VAL A 71 -10.41 -1.33 -3.19
N ASP A 72 -11.35 -1.97 -3.88
CA ASP A 72 -11.87 -1.43 -5.15
C ASP A 72 -12.79 -0.25 -4.88
N ILE A 73 -12.34 0.93 -5.26
CA ILE A 73 -13.12 2.14 -5.12
C ILE A 73 -13.82 2.43 -6.46
N ALA A 74 -15.14 2.40 -6.44
CA ALA A 74 -15.97 2.64 -7.64
C ALA A 74 -15.50 3.91 -8.38
N GLY A 75 -15.44 3.81 -9.71
CA GLY A 75 -14.83 4.83 -10.55
C GLY A 75 -15.41 6.24 -10.35
N LEU A 76 -14.52 7.22 -10.32
CA LEU A 76 -14.86 8.63 -10.27
C LEU A 76 -15.29 9.12 -11.68
N VAL A 77 -16.28 9.99 -11.70
CA VAL A 77 -16.62 10.81 -12.87
C VAL A 77 -16.35 12.26 -12.50
N ALA A 78 -15.90 13.08 -13.44
CA ALA A 78 -15.69 14.50 -13.23
C ALA A 78 -16.95 15.16 -12.63
N GLY A 79 -16.77 16.04 -11.62
CA GLY A 79 -17.87 16.67 -10.90
C GLY A 79 -18.38 15.91 -9.66
N ALA A 80 -17.70 14.83 -9.26
CA ALA A 80 -18.08 14.01 -8.10
C ALA A 80 -18.09 14.77 -6.77
N SER A 81 -17.23 15.77 -6.61
CA SER A 81 -17.18 16.63 -5.41
C SER A 81 -18.38 17.56 -5.27
N LYS A 82 -19.09 17.84 -6.38
CA LYS A 82 -20.29 18.69 -6.42
C LYS A 82 -21.59 17.92 -6.54
N GLY A 83 -21.52 16.60 -6.74
CA GLY A 83 -22.66 15.73 -7.02
C GLY A 83 -23.27 15.09 -5.78
N GLU A 84 -24.59 14.91 -5.82
CA GLU A 84 -25.29 14.06 -4.87
C GLU A 84 -25.08 12.57 -5.22
N GLY A 85 -24.82 11.74 -4.23
CA GLY A 85 -24.86 10.28 -4.37
C GLY A 85 -23.49 9.60 -4.58
N LEU A 86 -23.17 9.16 -5.80
CA LEU A 86 -22.00 8.31 -6.08
C LEU A 86 -20.66 8.97 -5.78
N GLY A 87 -20.51 10.28 -6.04
CA GLY A 87 -19.29 11.01 -5.77
C GLY A 87 -18.95 11.10 -4.27
N ASN A 88 -19.94 11.35 -3.43
CA ASN A 88 -19.76 11.38 -1.98
C ASN A 88 -19.36 10.01 -1.42
N LYS A 89 -19.93 8.93 -1.98
CA LYS A 89 -19.59 7.55 -1.61
C LYS A 89 -18.14 7.21 -2.00
N PHE A 90 -17.72 7.62 -3.20
CA PHE A 90 -16.34 7.47 -3.67
C PHE A 90 -15.35 8.15 -2.72
N LEU A 91 -15.60 9.42 -2.37
CA LEU A 91 -14.73 10.18 -1.46
C LEU A 91 -14.71 9.58 -0.05
N ALA A 92 -15.86 9.08 0.44
CA ALA A 92 -15.93 8.40 1.73
C ALA A 92 -15.09 7.12 1.76
N ASN A 93 -15.16 6.31 0.71
CA ASN A 93 -14.38 5.08 0.61
C ASN A 93 -12.86 5.37 0.57
N ILE A 94 -12.43 6.42 -0.16
CA ILE A 94 -11.01 6.81 -0.14
C ILE A 94 -10.58 7.27 1.26
N ARG A 95 -11.45 7.96 2.02
CA ARG A 95 -11.10 8.40 3.38
C ARG A 95 -10.72 7.25 4.30
N GLU A 96 -11.31 6.09 4.12
CA GLU A 96 -11.08 4.89 4.94
C GLU A 96 -9.76 4.17 4.58
N THR A 97 -9.16 4.42 3.42
CA THR A 97 -7.91 3.80 3.01
C THR A 97 -6.67 4.56 3.52
N ASP A 98 -5.52 3.89 3.58
CA ASP A 98 -4.25 4.47 4.06
C ASP A 98 -3.38 5.01 2.92
N ALA A 99 -3.53 4.48 1.71
CA ALA A 99 -2.82 4.87 0.50
C ALA A 99 -3.71 4.73 -0.73
N ILE A 100 -3.29 5.33 -1.85
CA ILE A 100 -4.00 5.30 -3.12
C ILE A 100 -3.13 4.63 -4.19
N ALA A 101 -3.67 3.61 -4.83
CA ALA A 101 -3.14 3.04 -6.07
C ALA A 101 -3.96 3.56 -7.25
N HIS A 102 -3.40 4.47 -8.02
CA HIS A 102 -4.09 5.14 -9.10
C HIS A 102 -3.81 4.42 -10.43
N VAL A 103 -4.80 3.74 -10.96
CA VAL A 103 -4.72 3.06 -12.26
C VAL A 103 -4.93 4.08 -13.38
N VAL A 104 -3.96 4.14 -14.28
CA VAL A 104 -3.92 5.11 -15.38
C VAL A 104 -3.81 4.35 -16.70
N ARG A 105 -4.66 4.70 -17.67
CA ARG A 105 -4.64 4.10 -19.00
C ARG A 105 -3.49 4.65 -19.83
N CYS A 106 -2.56 3.77 -20.21
CA CYS A 106 -1.40 4.06 -21.06
C CYS A 106 -1.38 3.16 -22.31
N PHE A 107 -2.55 2.78 -22.83
CA PHE A 107 -2.70 1.94 -24.02
C PHE A 107 -3.81 2.49 -24.93
N GLU A 108 -3.68 2.24 -26.22
CA GLU A 108 -4.68 2.55 -27.23
C GLU A 108 -5.45 1.28 -27.59
N ASP A 109 -6.76 1.35 -27.59
CA ASP A 109 -7.66 0.27 -28.02
C ASP A 109 -8.97 0.90 -28.53
N GLU A 110 -9.23 0.73 -29.82
CA GLU A 110 -10.44 1.29 -30.48
C GLU A 110 -11.74 0.67 -29.96
N ASN A 111 -11.68 -0.54 -29.40
CA ASN A 111 -12.83 -1.22 -28.82
C ASN A 111 -13.17 -0.78 -27.39
N VAL A 112 -12.25 -0.07 -26.74
CA VAL A 112 -12.42 0.42 -25.36
C VAL A 112 -12.55 1.94 -25.36
N ILE A 113 -13.78 2.42 -25.25
CA ILE A 113 -14.06 3.86 -25.29
C ILE A 113 -13.49 4.54 -24.03
N HIS A 114 -12.67 5.58 -24.25
CA HIS A 114 -12.23 6.46 -23.17
C HIS A 114 -13.32 7.49 -22.83
N VAL A 115 -13.50 7.83 -21.55
CA VAL A 115 -14.55 8.77 -21.08
C VAL A 115 -14.42 10.15 -21.74
N ALA A 116 -13.18 10.62 -21.94
CA ALA A 116 -12.90 11.90 -22.61
C ALA A 116 -12.80 11.80 -24.13
N GLY A 117 -13.03 10.62 -24.74
CA GLY A 117 -12.90 10.39 -26.17
C GLY A 117 -11.45 10.39 -26.71
N ARG A 118 -10.47 10.56 -25.85
CA ARG A 118 -9.03 10.50 -26.18
C ARG A 118 -8.25 9.98 -24.98
N ILE A 119 -7.09 9.36 -25.23
CA ILE A 119 -6.22 8.87 -24.18
C ILE A 119 -5.22 9.99 -23.83
N HIS A 120 -5.28 10.47 -22.60
CA HIS A 120 -4.36 11.49 -22.08
C HIS A 120 -4.12 11.25 -20.58
N PRO A 121 -3.14 10.40 -20.23
CA PRO A 121 -2.92 9.95 -18.85
C PRO A 121 -2.80 11.08 -17.83
N LEU A 122 -2.14 12.18 -18.19
CA LEU A 122 -1.96 13.33 -17.28
C LEU A 122 -3.27 14.06 -16.99
N GLU A 123 -4.17 14.18 -17.99
CA GLU A 123 -5.50 14.74 -17.77
C GLU A 123 -6.37 13.83 -16.90
N ASP A 124 -6.24 12.52 -17.05
CA ASP A 124 -6.93 11.54 -16.22
C ASP A 124 -6.49 11.64 -14.76
N ILE A 125 -5.19 11.75 -14.53
CA ILE A 125 -4.62 11.96 -13.20
C ILE A 125 -5.09 13.28 -12.60
N ASP A 126 -5.03 14.37 -13.38
CA ASP A 126 -5.44 15.69 -12.94
C ASP A 126 -6.93 15.74 -12.58
N THR A 127 -7.78 15.06 -13.32
CA THR A 127 -9.22 14.94 -13.03
C THR A 127 -9.46 14.36 -11.63
N ILE A 128 -8.81 13.24 -11.29
CA ILE A 128 -8.96 12.62 -9.97
C ILE A 128 -8.33 13.51 -8.89
N ASN A 129 -7.12 14.02 -9.10
CA ASN A 129 -6.45 14.88 -8.14
C ASN A 129 -7.27 16.15 -7.84
N THR A 130 -7.89 16.76 -8.85
CA THR A 130 -8.76 17.93 -8.70
C THR A 130 -9.97 17.63 -7.83
N GLU A 131 -10.67 16.50 -8.06
CA GLU A 131 -11.82 16.12 -7.23
C GLU A 131 -11.44 15.86 -5.77
N LEU A 132 -10.29 15.22 -5.54
CA LEU A 132 -9.78 15.02 -4.18
C LEU A 132 -9.39 16.34 -3.51
N ALA A 133 -8.76 17.25 -4.25
CA ALA A 133 -8.37 18.57 -3.75
C ALA A 133 -9.58 19.44 -3.40
N LEU A 134 -10.64 19.43 -4.23
CA LEU A 134 -11.88 20.15 -3.94
C LEU A 134 -12.56 19.63 -2.66
N ALA A 135 -12.57 18.33 -2.43
CA ALA A 135 -13.09 17.74 -1.21
C ALA A 135 -12.26 18.13 0.04
N ASP A 136 -10.93 18.18 -0.12
CA ASP A 136 -10.03 18.63 0.95
C ASP A 136 -10.20 20.10 1.25
N MET A 137 -10.35 20.95 0.23
CA MET A 137 -10.64 22.39 0.36
C MET A 137 -11.89 22.63 1.21
N GLU A 138 -12.97 21.92 0.94
CA GLU A 138 -14.20 22.03 1.72
C GLU A 138 -13.97 21.66 3.20
N SER A 139 -13.20 20.59 3.46
CA SER A 139 -12.87 20.15 4.81
C SER A 139 -12.00 21.16 5.54
N VAL A 140 -11.01 21.72 4.85
CA VAL A 140 -10.09 22.76 5.39
C VAL A 140 -10.84 24.06 5.67
N ASP A 141 -11.72 24.52 4.80
CA ASP A 141 -12.51 25.76 4.99
C ASP A 141 -13.44 25.64 6.20
N LYS A 142 -14.08 24.49 6.39
CA LYS A 142 -14.89 24.22 7.59
C LYS A 142 -14.04 24.24 8.85
N ALA A 143 -12.86 23.63 8.80
CA ALA A 143 -11.92 23.60 9.92
C ALA A 143 -11.37 25.00 10.25
N LEU A 144 -10.97 25.78 9.24
CA LEU A 144 -10.52 27.17 9.38
C LEU A 144 -11.56 28.01 10.11
N THR A 145 -12.82 27.97 9.65
CA THR A 145 -13.92 28.73 10.24
C THR A 145 -14.14 28.37 11.70
N ARG A 146 -14.10 27.08 12.04
CA ARG A 146 -14.26 26.58 13.42
C ARG A 146 -13.08 26.97 14.30
N THR A 147 -11.85 26.72 13.82
CA THR A 147 -10.61 26.93 14.57
C THR A 147 -10.37 28.42 14.82
N ALA A 148 -10.67 29.30 13.85
CA ALA A 148 -10.56 30.75 14.00
C ALA A 148 -11.43 31.31 15.15
N LYS A 149 -12.63 30.75 15.39
CA LYS A 149 -13.49 31.15 16.52
C LYS A 149 -12.84 30.81 17.85
N VAL A 150 -12.23 29.61 17.96
CA VAL A 150 -11.54 29.19 19.19
C VAL A 150 -10.24 29.96 19.40
N ALA A 151 -9.47 30.22 18.34
CA ALA A 151 -8.22 30.98 18.43
C ALA A 151 -8.42 32.42 18.95
N LYS A 152 -9.60 33.03 18.71
CA LYS A 152 -9.96 34.37 19.23
C LYS A 152 -10.05 34.41 20.76
N SER A 153 -10.32 33.30 21.44
CA SER A 153 -10.33 33.22 22.90
C SER A 153 -8.94 33.17 23.55
N GLY A 154 -7.86 33.18 22.74
CA GLY A 154 -6.49 33.15 23.23
C GLY A 154 -5.89 31.75 23.33
N ASP A 155 -6.58 30.73 22.89
CA ASP A 155 -6.12 29.33 22.88
C ASP A 155 -4.89 29.17 21.97
N LYS A 156 -3.77 28.73 22.54
CA LYS A 156 -2.48 28.59 21.84
C LYS A 156 -2.49 27.43 20.85
N GLU A 157 -3.14 26.32 21.19
CA GLU A 157 -3.23 25.15 20.31
C GLU A 157 -4.09 25.46 19.09
N ALA A 158 -5.21 26.16 19.30
CA ALA A 158 -6.07 26.61 18.20
C ALA A 158 -5.36 27.59 17.27
N ARG A 159 -4.49 28.46 17.80
CA ARG A 159 -3.66 29.37 16.96
C ARG A 159 -2.65 28.60 16.12
N ALA A 160 -1.94 27.65 16.73
CA ALA A 160 -0.99 26.81 15.99
C ALA A 160 -1.70 25.99 14.88
N LYS A 161 -2.87 25.40 15.20
CA LYS A 161 -3.68 24.68 14.19
C LYS A 161 -4.17 25.60 13.09
N LEU A 162 -4.52 26.83 13.40
CA LEU A 162 -4.96 27.83 12.40
C LEU A 162 -3.87 28.11 11.37
N GLU A 163 -2.62 28.33 11.82
CA GLU A 163 -1.47 28.55 10.94
C GLU A 163 -1.23 27.36 9.99
N VAL A 164 -1.33 26.14 10.52
CA VAL A 164 -1.20 24.91 9.70
C VAL A 164 -2.32 24.82 8.67
N LEU A 165 -3.56 25.12 9.05
CA LEU A 165 -4.71 25.09 8.13
C LEU A 165 -4.57 26.14 7.02
N GLU A 166 -4.10 27.37 7.34
CA GLU A 166 -3.83 28.43 6.36
C GLU A 166 -2.74 28.01 5.37
N LYS A 167 -1.67 27.39 5.86
CA LYS A 167 -0.58 26.81 5.04
C LYS A 167 -1.10 25.74 4.08
N VAL A 168 -1.94 24.81 4.57
CA VAL A 168 -2.56 23.75 3.76
C VAL A 168 -3.51 24.35 2.72
N LYS A 169 -4.34 25.33 3.11
CA LYS A 169 -5.26 26.00 2.18
C LYS A 169 -4.51 26.68 1.03
N ALA A 170 -3.48 27.45 1.33
CA ALA A 170 -2.68 28.13 0.30
C ALA A 170 -2.05 27.14 -0.68
N HIS A 171 -1.61 25.97 -0.19
CA HIS A 171 -1.01 24.94 -1.02
C HIS A 171 -2.04 24.26 -1.95
N LEU A 172 -3.23 23.96 -1.43
CA LEU A 172 -4.35 23.43 -2.22
C LEU A 172 -4.87 24.47 -3.24
N ASP A 173 -4.99 25.76 -2.86
CA ASP A 173 -5.39 26.85 -3.76
C ASP A 173 -4.40 27.02 -4.94
N ALA A 174 -3.12 26.70 -4.72
CA ALA A 174 -2.11 26.67 -5.77
C ALA A 174 -2.18 25.42 -6.66
N GLY A 175 -3.13 24.51 -6.43
CA GLY A 175 -3.33 23.29 -7.21
C GLY A 175 -2.42 22.13 -6.82
N HIS A 176 -1.79 22.19 -5.65
CA HIS A 176 -0.87 21.14 -5.20
C HIS A 176 -1.50 20.23 -4.14
N PRO A 177 -1.29 18.91 -4.22
CA PRO A 177 -1.79 17.95 -3.22
C PRO A 177 -1.05 18.13 -1.88
N VAL A 178 -1.74 17.91 -0.77
CA VAL A 178 -1.15 18.07 0.58
C VAL A 178 0.07 17.18 0.81
N ARG A 179 0.16 16.02 0.15
CA ARG A 179 1.33 15.11 0.25
C ARG A 179 2.65 15.74 -0.23
N SER A 180 2.57 16.76 -1.11
CA SER A 180 3.76 17.50 -1.58
C SER A 180 4.15 18.68 -0.68
N LEU A 181 3.36 18.99 0.35
CA LEU A 181 3.65 20.02 1.32
C LEU A 181 4.58 19.50 2.41
N GLU A 182 5.67 20.20 2.67
CA GLU A 182 6.54 19.90 3.81
C GLU A 182 5.82 20.23 5.13
N LEU A 183 5.51 19.19 5.87
CA LEU A 183 4.84 19.25 7.16
C LEU A 183 5.69 18.54 8.21
N THR A 184 5.86 19.16 9.37
CA THR A 184 6.44 18.51 10.54
C THR A 184 5.51 17.41 11.07
N GLU A 185 6.02 16.51 11.92
CA GLU A 185 5.18 15.49 12.55
C GLU A 185 4.05 16.09 13.38
N ASP A 186 4.29 17.19 14.07
CA ASP A 186 3.28 17.87 14.90
C ASP A 186 2.20 18.54 14.04
N GLU A 187 2.59 19.17 12.91
CA GLU A 187 1.64 19.68 11.92
C GLU A 187 0.78 18.55 11.34
N ARG A 188 1.39 17.40 10.99
CA ARG A 188 0.65 16.20 10.50
C ARG A 188 -0.34 15.68 11.55
N LYS A 189 0.05 15.65 12.84
CA LYS A 189 -0.85 15.25 13.93
C LYS A 189 -2.08 16.15 14.03
N GLN A 190 -1.90 17.47 13.87
CA GLN A 190 -2.98 18.45 13.92
C GLN A 190 -3.98 18.33 12.75
N LEU A 191 -3.60 17.69 11.64
CA LEU A 191 -4.45 17.48 10.47
C LEU A 191 -5.18 16.13 10.46
N ARG A 192 -4.84 15.22 11.37
CA ARG A 192 -5.38 13.83 11.36
C ARG A 192 -6.89 13.75 11.40
N ASP A 193 -7.52 14.62 12.20
CA ASP A 193 -8.98 14.67 12.37
C ASP A 193 -9.74 15.14 11.11
N LEU A 194 -9.04 15.70 10.13
CA LEU A 194 -9.62 16.14 8.87
C LEU A 194 -9.73 15.03 7.82
N HIS A 195 -9.00 13.93 8.00
CA HIS A 195 -8.95 12.81 7.05
C HIS A 195 -8.78 13.26 5.60
N LEU A 196 -7.79 14.16 5.38
CA LEU A 196 -7.50 14.71 4.06
C LEU A 196 -7.15 13.61 3.07
N LEU A 197 -7.69 13.74 1.86
CA LEU A 197 -7.52 12.76 0.79
C LEU A 197 -6.17 12.92 0.07
N THR A 198 -5.81 14.18 -0.22
CA THR A 198 -4.58 14.48 -0.96
C THR A 198 -3.30 14.39 -0.13
N ILE A 199 -3.41 14.14 1.19
CA ILE A 199 -2.26 13.84 2.05
C ILE A 199 -1.79 12.39 1.93
N LYS A 200 -2.67 11.51 1.42
CA LYS A 200 -2.38 10.08 1.32
C LYS A 200 -1.27 9.83 0.29
N PRO A 201 -0.32 8.92 0.61
CA PRO A 201 0.69 8.50 -0.34
C PRO A 201 0.03 7.84 -1.56
N THR A 202 0.59 8.08 -2.74
CA THR A 202 0.02 7.63 -4.01
C THR A 202 1.05 6.86 -4.83
N LEU A 203 0.60 5.76 -5.43
CA LEU A 203 1.30 4.91 -6.39
C LEU A 203 0.54 5.00 -7.72
N TYR A 204 1.24 5.15 -8.82
CA TYR A 204 0.65 5.08 -10.16
C TYR A 204 0.82 3.68 -10.75
N ILE A 205 -0.28 3.07 -11.15
CA ILE A 205 -0.30 1.80 -11.89
C ILE A 205 -0.59 2.14 -13.35
N ALA A 206 0.44 2.15 -14.18
CA ALA A 206 0.30 2.43 -15.60
C ALA A 206 -0.13 1.16 -16.34
N ASN A 207 -1.40 1.10 -16.74
CA ASN A 207 -1.93 0.00 -17.52
C ASN A 207 -1.54 0.18 -19.00
N VAL A 208 -0.67 -0.68 -19.49
CA VAL A 208 -0.12 -0.66 -20.85
C VAL A 208 -0.66 -1.82 -21.69
N ALA A 209 -0.50 -1.77 -23.02
CA ALA A 209 -0.69 -2.91 -23.89
C ALA A 209 0.44 -3.94 -23.72
N GLU A 210 0.28 -5.13 -24.29
CA GLU A 210 1.27 -6.22 -24.19
C GLU A 210 2.66 -5.79 -24.67
N ASP A 211 2.73 -5.00 -25.73
CA ASP A 211 3.95 -4.43 -26.31
C ASP A 211 4.26 -3.00 -25.84
N GLY A 212 3.50 -2.49 -24.86
CA GLY A 212 3.52 -1.09 -24.41
C GLY A 212 4.44 -0.80 -23.23
N PHE A 213 5.33 -1.69 -22.85
CA PHE A 213 6.28 -1.47 -21.74
C PHE A 213 7.46 -0.59 -22.13
N ASP A 214 7.83 -0.58 -23.41
CA ASP A 214 8.91 0.21 -23.98
C ASP A 214 8.38 1.15 -25.07
N ASN A 215 9.08 2.28 -25.29
CA ASN A 215 8.74 3.27 -26.32
C ASN A 215 7.29 3.77 -26.26
N ASN A 216 6.72 3.86 -25.07
CA ASN A 216 5.34 4.28 -24.83
C ASN A 216 5.32 5.72 -24.29
N PRO A 217 4.94 6.72 -25.12
CA PRO A 217 4.93 8.12 -24.70
C PRO A 217 3.95 8.40 -23.54
N HIS A 218 2.86 7.64 -23.45
CA HIS A 218 1.91 7.76 -22.35
C HIS A 218 2.54 7.32 -21.02
N LEU A 219 3.26 6.19 -21.02
CA LEU A 219 3.97 5.69 -19.86
C LEU A 219 5.08 6.66 -19.42
N GLU A 220 5.86 7.18 -20.37
CA GLU A 220 6.92 8.15 -20.06
C GLU A 220 6.38 9.45 -19.46
N ALA A 221 5.24 9.96 -19.96
CA ALA A 221 4.59 11.13 -19.39
C ALA A 221 4.18 10.89 -17.91
N VAL A 222 3.66 9.71 -17.59
CA VAL A 222 3.32 9.34 -16.20
C VAL A 222 4.58 9.21 -15.33
N ARG A 223 5.66 8.62 -15.86
CA ARG A 223 6.96 8.52 -15.15
C ARG A 223 7.55 9.89 -14.82
N GLU A 224 7.48 10.83 -15.76
CA GLU A 224 7.97 12.21 -15.55
C GLU A 224 7.16 12.96 -14.47
N LEU A 225 5.83 12.80 -14.48
CA LEU A 225 4.97 13.37 -13.45
C LEU A 225 5.29 12.76 -12.07
N ALA A 226 5.33 11.44 -11.99
CA ALA A 226 5.60 10.72 -10.76
C ALA A 226 6.98 11.07 -10.17
N ALA A 227 8.00 11.21 -11.01
CA ALA A 227 9.34 11.63 -10.56
C ALA A 227 9.32 13.02 -9.91
N LYS A 228 8.53 13.96 -10.42
CA LYS A 228 8.34 15.31 -9.83
C LYS A 228 7.63 15.25 -8.48
N GLU A 229 6.73 14.30 -8.30
CA GLU A 229 5.96 14.10 -7.06
C GLU A 229 6.67 13.18 -6.05
N GLY A 230 7.77 12.54 -6.42
CA GLY A 230 8.43 11.51 -5.61
C GLY A 230 7.59 10.23 -5.48
N ALA A 231 6.68 9.98 -6.42
CA ALA A 231 5.82 8.81 -6.47
C ALA A 231 6.44 7.69 -7.32
N GLU A 232 6.03 6.45 -7.06
CA GLU A 232 6.43 5.27 -7.83
C GLU A 232 5.43 5.00 -8.96
N VAL A 233 5.92 4.51 -10.10
CA VAL A 233 5.11 4.03 -11.23
C VAL A 233 5.39 2.57 -11.46
N VAL A 234 4.34 1.75 -11.48
CA VAL A 234 4.43 0.33 -11.82
C VAL A 234 3.67 0.10 -13.12
N PRO A 235 4.37 -0.17 -14.24
CA PRO A 235 3.72 -0.55 -15.46
C PRO A 235 3.26 -2.01 -15.38
N VAL A 236 2.02 -2.26 -15.80
CA VAL A 236 1.41 -3.59 -15.90
C VAL A 236 0.54 -3.68 -17.16
N CYS A 237 0.35 -4.86 -17.68
CA CYS A 237 -0.69 -5.13 -18.66
C CYS A 237 -1.81 -5.92 -17.96
N ALA A 238 -2.91 -5.26 -17.64
CA ALA A 238 -4.00 -5.90 -16.90
C ALA A 238 -4.61 -7.10 -17.61
N ALA A 239 -4.56 -7.13 -18.94
CA ALA A 239 -5.00 -8.27 -19.74
C ALA A 239 -4.09 -9.49 -19.51
N ILE A 240 -2.78 -9.32 -19.61
CA ILE A 240 -1.79 -10.38 -19.32
C ILE A 240 -1.94 -10.89 -17.89
N GLU A 241 -2.09 -9.99 -16.93
CA GLU A 241 -2.23 -10.37 -15.52
C GLU A 241 -3.49 -11.22 -15.29
N ALA A 242 -4.60 -10.88 -15.94
CA ALA A 242 -5.83 -11.67 -15.87
C ALA A 242 -5.66 -13.08 -16.47
N GLU A 243 -4.89 -13.23 -17.54
CA GLU A 243 -4.56 -14.53 -18.13
C GLU A 243 -3.63 -15.34 -17.22
N LEU A 244 -2.55 -14.72 -16.69
CA LEU A 244 -1.59 -15.38 -15.82
C LEU A 244 -2.23 -15.97 -14.55
N VAL A 245 -3.20 -15.29 -13.99
CA VAL A 245 -3.90 -15.78 -12.77
C VAL A 245 -4.78 -16.99 -13.06
N ALA A 246 -5.28 -17.13 -14.30
CA ALA A 246 -6.10 -18.26 -14.72
C ALA A 246 -5.27 -19.54 -15.02
N LEU A 247 -3.95 -19.41 -15.21
CA LEU A 247 -3.05 -20.50 -15.53
C LEU A 247 -2.59 -21.26 -14.26
N ASP A 248 -2.31 -22.55 -14.40
CA ASP A 248 -1.60 -23.29 -13.36
C ASP A 248 -0.12 -22.84 -13.24
N ALA A 249 0.62 -23.39 -12.28
CA ALA A 249 1.98 -22.93 -12.00
C ALA A 249 2.98 -23.20 -13.15
N GLU A 250 2.82 -24.32 -13.84
CA GLU A 250 3.69 -24.75 -14.94
C GLU A 250 3.45 -23.89 -16.18
N ASP A 251 2.18 -23.76 -16.59
CA ASP A 251 1.78 -22.93 -17.73
C ASP A 251 2.08 -21.45 -17.49
N ARG A 252 1.91 -20.97 -16.25
CA ARG A 252 2.26 -19.61 -15.87
C ARG A 252 3.76 -19.33 -16.00
N ALA A 253 4.60 -20.26 -15.56
CA ALA A 253 6.05 -20.14 -15.69
C ALA A 253 6.49 -20.11 -17.16
N ALA A 254 5.91 -20.99 -17.99
CA ALA A 254 6.18 -21.01 -19.41
C ALA A 254 5.75 -19.70 -20.12
N PHE A 255 4.59 -19.18 -19.77
CA PHE A 255 4.06 -17.93 -20.33
C PHE A 255 4.91 -16.70 -19.94
N LEU A 256 5.36 -16.64 -18.67
CA LEU A 256 6.27 -15.61 -18.22
C LEU A 256 7.62 -15.65 -18.94
N ASP A 257 8.16 -16.85 -19.17
CA ASP A 257 9.42 -17.04 -19.93
C ASP A 257 9.27 -16.56 -21.38
N GLU A 258 8.13 -16.87 -22.03
CA GLU A 258 7.81 -16.37 -23.38
C GLU A 258 7.75 -14.85 -23.46
N LEU A 259 7.22 -14.21 -22.40
CA LEU A 259 7.14 -12.75 -22.26
C LEU A 259 8.50 -12.12 -21.85
N GLY A 260 9.51 -12.92 -21.51
CA GLY A 260 10.78 -12.44 -20.98
C GLY A 260 10.65 -11.76 -19.60
N GLN A 261 9.67 -12.19 -18.80
CA GLN A 261 9.41 -11.66 -17.46
C GLN A 261 9.72 -12.71 -16.40
N ASP A 262 10.42 -12.29 -15.33
CA ASP A 262 10.78 -13.19 -14.23
C ASP A 262 9.60 -13.45 -13.27
N GLU A 263 8.61 -12.55 -13.26
CA GLU A 263 7.46 -12.62 -12.35
C GLU A 263 6.24 -11.86 -12.90
N PRO A 264 5.01 -12.16 -12.42
CA PRO A 264 3.82 -11.38 -12.75
C PRO A 264 3.97 -9.91 -12.34
N GLY A 265 3.44 -9.00 -13.16
CA GLY A 265 3.42 -7.56 -12.86
C GLY A 265 2.66 -7.22 -11.57
N LEU A 266 1.63 -8.01 -11.22
CA LEU A 266 0.91 -7.91 -9.95
C LEU A 266 1.83 -8.03 -8.73
N ASN A 267 2.85 -8.86 -8.78
CA ASN A 267 3.82 -9.00 -7.69
C ASN A 267 4.54 -7.67 -7.41
N ARG A 268 4.88 -6.93 -8.46
CA ARG A 268 5.49 -5.59 -8.35
C ARG A 268 4.51 -4.59 -7.76
N VAL A 269 3.23 -4.63 -8.18
CA VAL A 269 2.16 -3.77 -7.63
C VAL A 269 1.98 -4.03 -6.14
N ILE A 270 1.90 -5.29 -5.74
CA ILE A 270 1.70 -5.68 -4.33
C ILE A 270 2.87 -5.20 -3.47
N ARG A 271 4.12 -5.41 -3.90
CA ARG A 271 5.30 -4.94 -3.16
C ARG A 271 5.39 -3.42 -3.12
N ALA A 272 5.06 -2.73 -4.21
CA ALA A 272 5.05 -1.26 -4.25
C ALA A 272 3.99 -0.69 -3.30
N ALA A 273 2.79 -1.26 -3.26
CA ALA A 273 1.74 -0.86 -2.32
C ALA A 273 2.13 -1.14 -0.86
N TYR A 274 2.74 -2.29 -0.58
CA TYR A 274 3.24 -2.65 0.75
C TYR A 274 4.28 -1.65 1.26
N LYS A 275 5.24 -1.30 0.42
CA LYS A 275 6.25 -0.26 0.70
C LYS A 275 5.63 1.13 0.88
N LEU A 276 4.68 1.50 0.00
CA LEU A 276 3.97 2.78 0.06
C LEU A 276 3.23 2.98 1.39
N LEU A 277 2.65 1.90 1.92
CA LEU A 277 1.97 1.87 3.22
C LEU A 277 2.93 1.96 4.42
N GLY A 278 4.25 2.04 4.17
CA GLY A 278 5.27 2.06 5.23
C GLY A 278 5.36 0.74 6.00
N LEU A 279 5.06 -0.37 5.32
CA LEU A 279 5.08 -1.71 5.90
C LEU A 279 6.42 -2.40 5.66
N GLN A 280 6.77 -3.28 6.57
CA GLN A 280 7.90 -4.19 6.46
C GLN A 280 7.56 -5.54 7.09
N THR A 281 8.41 -6.52 6.86
CA THR A 281 8.19 -7.92 7.26
C THR A 281 9.25 -8.40 8.22
N TYR A 282 8.86 -9.06 9.29
CA TYR A 282 9.73 -9.97 10.04
C TYR A 282 9.19 -11.39 9.96
N PHE A 283 10.01 -12.37 10.27
CA PHE A 283 9.65 -13.78 10.20
C PHE A 283 9.69 -14.44 11.57
N THR A 284 8.80 -15.41 11.75
CA THR A 284 8.95 -16.44 12.77
C THR A 284 9.18 -17.77 12.07
N ALA A 285 10.16 -18.54 12.54
CA ALA A 285 10.56 -19.80 11.93
C ALA A 285 10.52 -20.93 12.96
N GLY A 286 9.56 -21.84 12.82
CA GLY A 286 9.38 -22.98 13.70
C GLY A 286 8.88 -24.20 12.96
N VAL A 287 8.95 -25.37 13.61
CA VAL A 287 8.54 -26.66 13.01
C VAL A 287 7.05 -26.68 12.64
N LYS A 288 6.21 -25.96 13.37
CA LYS A 288 4.77 -25.87 13.07
C LYS A 288 4.50 -24.98 11.89
N GLU A 289 5.12 -23.79 11.91
CA GLU A 289 4.93 -22.80 10.84
C GLU A 289 6.19 -21.95 10.64
N VAL A 290 6.40 -21.54 9.40
CA VAL A 290 7.20 -20.40 9.03
C VAL A 290 6.24 -19.31 8.54
N ARG A 291 6.31 -18.12 9.15
CA ARG A 291 5.34 -17.07 8.89
C ARG A 291 6.01 -15.72 8.73
N ALA A 292 5.54 -14.99 7.74
CA ALA A 292 5.84 -13.58 7.55
C ALA A 292 4.79 -12.71 8.27
N TRP A 293 5.27 -11.77 9.07
CA TRP A 293 4.42 -10.85 9.83
C TRP A 293 4.58 -9.43 9.35
N THR A 294 3.46 -8.76 9.16
CA THR A 294 3.42 -7.35 8.74
C THR A 294 3.54 -6.43 9.94
N ILE A 295 4.49 -5.51 9.89
CA ILE A 295 4.66 -4.42 10.86
C ILE A 295 4.93 -3.11 10.12
N ARG A 296 4.86 -1.98 10.84
CA ARG A 296 5.27 -0.69 10.28
C ARG A 296 6.78 -0.49 10.39
N VAL A 297 7.35 0.20 9.44
CA VAL A 297 8.74 0.66 9.52
C VAL A 297 8.91 1.53 10.77
N GLY A 298 9.89 1.21 11.61
CA GLY A 298 10.13 1.88 12.89
C GLY A 298 9.48 1.23 14.11
N ASP A 299 8.70 0.15 13.93
CA ASP A 299 8.12 -0.57 15.07
C ASP A 299 9.21 -1.23 15.91
N THR A 300 9.08 -1.09 17.23
CA THR A 300 9.94 -1.75 18.21
C THR A 300 9.54 -3.22 18.42
N ALA A 301 10.43 -4.02 19.01
CA ALA A 301 10.17 -5.43 19.24
C ALA A 301 8.86 -5.73 20.00
N PRO A 302 8.44 -5.00 21.04
CA PRO A 302 7.14 -5.18 21.66
C PRO A 302 5.97 -4.92 20.70
N ARG A 303 6.06 -3.84 19.90
CA ARG A 303 5.04 -3.52 18.87
C ARG A 303 4.96 -4.61 17.81
N ALA A 304 6.10 -5.12 17.38
CA ALA A 304 6.16 -6.25 16.44
C ALA A 304 5.53 -7.53 17.03
N ALA A 305 5.77 -7.80 18.31
CA ALA A 305 5.15 -8.92 19.01
C ALA A 305 3.62 -8.82 19.07
N ALA A 306 3.06 -7.60 19.10
CA ALA A 306 1.62 -7.36 19.06
C ALA A 306 0.97 -7.86 17.77
N ALA A 307 1.71 -7.95 16.66
CA ALA A 307 1.21 -8.52 15.41
C ALA A 307 0.85 -10.01 15.56
N ILE A 308 1.50 -10.73 16.48
CA ILE A 308 1.17 -12.11 16.81
C ILE A 308 -0.04 -12.13 17.75
N HIS A 309 0.05 -11.43 18.87
CA HIS A 309 -1.01 -11.29 19.85
C HIS A 309 -0.74 -10.11 20.78
N THR A 310 -1.78 -9.38 21.19
CA THR A 310 -1.65 -8.23 22.09
C THR A 310 -1.03 -8.54 23.44
N ASP A 311 -1.19 -9.77 23.93
CA ASP A 311 -0.56 -10.21 25.18
C ASP A 311 0.95 -10.33 25.06
N PHE A 312 1.47 -10.62 23.86
CA PHE A 312 2.92 -10.67 23.62
C PHE A 312 3.56 -9.28 23.77
N GLU A 313 2.85 -8.21 23.38
CA GLU A 313 3.31 -6.84 23.64
C GLU A 313 3.33 -6.53 25.13
N LYS A 314 2.24 -6.85 25.83
CA LYS A 314 2.09 -6.55 27.27
C LYS A 314 3.09 -7.31 28.13
N GLY A 315 3.25 -8.61 27.84
CA GLY A 315 4.14 -9.52 28.55
C GLY A 315 5.56 -9.58 28.01
N PHE A 316 5.94 -8.70 27.08
CA PHE A 316 7.24 -8.75 26.42
C PHE A 316 8.41 -8.71 27.40
N ILE A 317 9.32 -9.67 27.28
CA ILE A 317 10.56 -9.76 28.08
C ILE A 317 11.74 -9.40 27.18
N ARG A 318 11.94 -10.12 26.09
CA ARG A 318 13.01 -9.95 25.11
C ARG A 318 12.68 -10.64 23.79
N ALA A 319 13.40 -10.28 22.74
CA ALA A 319 13.38 -10.99 21.47
C ALA A 319 14.74 -11.65 21.19
N GLU A 320 14.71 -12.85 20.67
CA GLU A 320 15.85 -13.51 20.07
C GLU A 320 15.79 -13.21 18.59
N VAL A 321 16.81 -12.53 18.04
CA VAL A 321 16.80 -11.98 16.69
C VAL A 321 17.99 -12.48 15.90
N THR A 322 17.73 -13.03 14.72
CA THR A 322 18.74 -13.36 13.73
C THR A 322 18.39 -12.65 12.43
N ALA A 323 19.36 -11.94 11.84
CA ALA A 323 19.14 -11.36 10.51
C ALA A 323 18.89 -12.47 9.49
N TYR A 324 18.02 -12.23 8.50
CA TYR A 324 17.68 -13.22 7.47
C TYR A 324 18.93 -13.83 6.81
N ASP A 325 19.88 -13.00 6.37
CA ASP A 325 21.08 -13.47 5.69
C ASP A 325 21.96 -14.37 6.59
N ASP A 326 22.07 -14.02 7.87
CA ASP A 326 22.77 -14.84 8.86
C ASP A 326 22.05 -16.17 9.12
N PHE A 327 20.71 -16.15 9.15
CA PHE A 327 19.92 -17.38 9.32
C PHE A 327 20.12 -18.34 8.15
N ILE A 328 20.13 -17.83 6.92
CA ILE A 328 20.38 -18.63 5.73
C ILE A 328 21.82 -19.15 5.71
N ALA A 329 22.81 -18.26 5.92
CA ALA A 329 24.23 -18.63 5.90
C ALA A 329 24.60 -19.67 6.96
N CYS A 330 23.95 -19.62 8.12
CA CYS A 330 24.17 -20.56 9.21
C CYS A 330 23.23 -21.79 9.17
N ASN A 331 22.44 -21.95 8.13
CA ASN A 331 21.50 -23.05 7.95
C ASN A 331 20.52 -23.21 9.13
N GLY A 332 19.99 -22.10 9.62
CA GLY A 332 18.95 -22.05 10.63
C GLY A 332 19.36 -21.45 11.97
N GLU A 333 18.41 -21.47 12.92
CA GLU A 333 18.56 -20.81 14.23
C GLU A 333 19.72 -21.40 15.05
N GLN A 334 19.85 -22.73 15.07
CA GLN A 334 20.90 -23.39 15.85
C GLN A 334 22.29 -23.01 15.33
N GLY A 335 22.52 -23.04 14.02
CA GLY A 335 23.77 -22.63 13.40
C GLY A 335 24.09 -21.16 13.64
N ALA A 336 23.06 -20.28 13.57
CA ALA A 336 23.21 -18.86 13.87
C ALA A 336 23.61 -18.62 15.35
N LYS A 337 23.04 -19.41 16.27
CA LYS A 337 23.39 -19.36 17.69
C LYS A 337 24.84 -19.79 17.93
N GLU A 338 25.28 -20.89 17.34
CA GLU A 338 26.66 -21.40 17.43
C GLU A 338 27.66 -20.43 16.81
N ALA A 339 27.30 -19.75 15.73
CA ALA A 339 28.10 -18.72 15.08
C ALA A 339 28.07 -17.35 15.80
N GLY A 340 27.31 -17.21 16.90
CA GLY A 340 27.18 -15.95 17.64
C GLY A 340 26.39 -14.87 16.90
N LYS A 341 25.53 -15.26 15.94
CA LYS A 341 24.71 -14.38 15.13
C LYS A 341 23.31 -14.14 15.70
N LEU A 342 22.86 -14.98 16.63
CA LEU A 342 21.63 -14.78 17.36
C LEU A 342 21.84 -13.73 18.45
N ARG A 343 21.07 -12.65 18.38
CA ARG A 343 21.13 -11.52 19.32
C ARG A 343 19.97 -11.58 20.28
N LEU A 344 20.19 -11.10 21.50
CA LEU A 344 19.14 -10.87 22.49
C LEU A 344 18.82 -9.36 22.51
N GLU A 345 17.61 -9.00 22.15
CA GLU A 345 17.19 -7.62 22.01
C GLU A 345 16.08 -7.26 23.01
N GLY A 346 16.13 -6.04 23.54
CA GLY A 346 15.19 -5.51 24.51
C GLY A 346 14.04 -4.72 23.87
N LYS A 347 13.30 -3.99 24.72
CA LYS A 347 12.11 -3.23 24.33
C LYS A 347 12.34 -2.11 23.33
N GLU A 348 13.54 -1.52 23.34
CA GLU A 348 13.91 -0.39 22.47
C GLU A 348 14.41 -0.82 21.09
N TYR A 349 14.55 -2.12 20.85
CA TYR A 349 15.01 -2.62 19.56
C TYR A 349 14.02 -2.31 18.47
N VAL A 350 14.45 -1.56 17.45
CA VAL A 350 13.68 -1.30 16.25
C VAL A 350 13.89 -2.46 15.29
N VAL A 351 12.81 -3.16 14.96
CA VAL A 351 12.83 -4.34 14.08
C VAL A 351 13.26 -3.94 12.69
N LYS A 352 14.13 -4.74 12.07
CA LYS A 352 14.57 -4.56 10.69
C LYS A 352 13.80 -5.50 9.77
N ASP A 353 13.60 -5.05 8.53
CA ASP A 353 12.99 -5.91 7.50
C ASP A 353 13.83 -7.17 7.30
N GLY A 354 13.18 -8.32 7.34
CA GLY A 354 13.82 -9.63 7.22
C GLY A 354 14.32 -10.24 8.53
N ASP A 355 14.22 -9.57 9.67
CA ASP A 355 14.59 -10.19 10.95
C ASP A 355 13.79 -11.48 11.18
N VAL A 356 14.50 -12.55 11.59
CA VAL A 356 13.89 -13.79 12.06
C VAL A 356 13.87 -13.72 13.58
N MET A 357 12.66 -13.76 14.18
CA MET A 357 12.45 -13.39 15.57
C MET A 357 11.75 -14.50 16.37
N HIS A 358 12.17 -14.64 17.62
CA HIS A 358 11.48 -15.46 18.61
C HIS A 358 11.27 -14.60 19.87
N PHE A 359 10.01 -14.35 20.21
CA PHE A 359 9.64 -13.54 21.37
C PHE A 359 9.57 -14.36 22.64
N ARG A 360 10.17 -13.84 23.71
CA ARG A 360 10.00 -14.34 25.08
C ARG A 360 9.09 -13.38 25.83
N PHE A 361 8.02 -13.90 26.35
CA PHE A 361 6.98 -13.15 27.04
C PHE A 361 6.48 -13.91 28.25
N ASN A 362 5.88 -13.20 29.20
CA ASN A 362 5.19 -13.74 30.35
C ASN A 362 3.82 -13.05 30.46
N VAL A 363 2.75 -13.86 30.51
CA VAL A 363 1.36 -13.39 30.60
C VAL A 363 0.77 -13.86 31.91
#